data_e34b940bc51b5e2e9d72752bd2063cc6
#
_entry.id   e34b940bc51b5e2e9d72752bd2063cc6
#
_cell.length_a   1.000
_cell.length_b   1.000
_cell.length_c   1.000
_cell.angle_alpha   90.00
_cell.angle_beta   90.00
_cell.angle_gamma   90.00
#
_symmetry.space_group_name_H-M   'P 1'
#
loop_
_entity.id
_entity.type
_entity.pdbx_description
1 polymer ?
#
loop_
_entity_poly.entity_id
_entity_poly.type
_entity_poly.pdbx_seq_one_letter_code
_entity_poly.pdbx_strand_id
1 'polypeptide(L)'
;MTVSDIIRTAAQASKAWPYEEARKLLKRYQNGAPEKGHILFETGYGPSGLPHIGTFNEVLRTTMVRNAYHALSDIPTRLIAFSDDMDGLRKVPDNVPNQAMLAQHLGKPLTQVPDPFEKFESFAHHNNAMLREFLDRFGFDYEFVSATERYRSGAFDDALRNVLRHYQDIMDIMLPTLRKERQATYSPVLPISPRSGIVLQVPVEVIDAETGLVRFEDEGEVIEQSILSGGAKLQWKVDWAMRWVALGVDYEMAGKDLIDSVTQSSKICRALGARPPEGFNYEMFLDEKGEKISKSKGNGLSLEQWLTYGPQESLAFYAYREPKKAKQLHMGVIPRAVDEYWQFRGNYPGQAIEQQLGNPVHHIHDGRLPQGELPVTFGLLLNLVGVMGDASREQVWGYLQNYVADANAQSYPELDALIGHALAYHRDFVAPTLKRRAPQAHEAAALRKLDEELAALPEGATAEDIQNIVYAIGKDEAYGFAELRDWFKALYQTLLGADQGPRMGSFIALYGIANSRRLIAEALTA
;
A
#
# COMPACT_ATOMS: atom_id res chain seq x y z
N MET A 1 -28.61 8.04 24.54
CA MET A 1 -27.29 7.96 23.88
C MET A 1 -27.57 7.72 22.42
N THR A 2 -27.13 8.62 21.54
CA THR A 2 -27.28 8.44 20.09
C THR A 2 -26.34 7.35 19.60
N VAL A 3 -26.54 6.81 18.38
CA VAL A 3 -25.60 5.86 17.75
C VAL A 3 -24.20 6.49 17.65
N SER A 4 -24.12 7.79 17.35
CA SER A 4 -22.86 8.55 17.32
C SER A 4 -22.17 8.58 18.68
N ASP A 5 -22.89 8.74 19.78
CA ASP A 5 -22.32 8.75 21.14
C ASP A 5 -21.73 7.38 21.51
N ILE A 6 -22.42 6.30 21.11
CA ILE A 6 -21.96 4.93 21.37
C ILE A 6 -20.67 4.65 20.61
N ILE A 7 -20.62 5.00 19.33
CA ILE A 7 -19.41 4.85 18.50
C ILE A 7 -18.27 5.67 19.07
N ARG A 8 -18.49 6.94 19.42
CA ARG A 8 -17.48 7.83 20.00
C ARG A 8 -16.90 7.28 21.31
N THR A 9 -17.76 6.75 22.17
CA THR A 9 -17.34 6.14 23.45
C THR A 9 -16.48 4.90 23.21
N ALA A 10 -16.91 4.00 22.34
CA ALA A 10 -16.16 2.80 21.99
C ALA A 10 -14.82 3.15 21.28
N ALA A 11 -14.81 4.15 20.40
CA ALA A 11 -13.62 4.63 19.70
C ALA A 11 -12.56 5.21 20.64
N GLN A 12 -12.98 5.89 21.73
CA GLN A 12 -12.06 6.38 22.75
C GLN A 12 -11.28 5.25 23.45
N ALA A 13 -11.88 4.07 23.59
CA ALA A 13 -11.28 2.90 24.24
C ALA A 13 -10.61 1.92 23.25
N SER A 14 -10.85 2.06 21.95
CA SER A 14 -10.35 1.14 20.93
C SER A 14 -8.81 1.11 20.88
N LYS A 15 -8.25 -0.10 20.78
CA LYS A 15 -6.81 -0.35 20.62
C LYS A 15 -6.40 -0.47 19.15
N ALA A 16 -7.32 -0.28 18.20
CA ALA A 16 -6.95 -0.24 16.80
C ALA A 16 -6.04 0.97 16.53
N TRP A 17 -4.95 0.75 15.82
CA TRP A 17 -3.91 1.76 15.64
C TRP A 17 -4.41 3.09 15.03
N PRO A 18 -5.43 3.13 14.12
CA PRO A 18 -5.92 4.43 13.64
C PRO A 18 -6.54 5.28 14.75
N TYR A 19 -7.23 4.65 15.71
CA TYR A 19 -7.78 5.36 16.88
C TYR A 19 -6.69 5.78 17.86
N GLU A 20 -5.63 4.97 18.04
CA GLU A 20 -4.47 5.37 18.86
C GLU A 20 -3.79 6.62 18.31
N GLU A 21 -3.63 6.68 16.99
CA GLU A 21 -3.06 7.85 16.30
C GLU A 21 -4.01 9.07 16.37
N ALA A 22 -5.29 8.88 16.13
CA ALA A 22 -6.29 9.95 16.20
C ALA A 22 -6.36 10.58 17.61
N ARG A 23 -6.20 9.79 18.67
CA ARG A 23 -6.16 10.32 20.06
C ARG A 23 -4.97 11.24 20.33
N LYS A 24 -3.86 11.14 19.60
CA LYS A 24 -2.77 12.12 19.70
C LYS A 24 -3.23 13.51 19.31
N LEU A 25 -4.06 13.61 18.26
CA LEU A 25 -4.66 14.87 17.80
C LEU A 25 -5.68 15.41 18.80
N LEU A 26 -6.51 14.54 19.41
CA LEU A 26 -7.39 14.95 20.49
C LEU A 26 -6.61 15.57 21.65
N LYS A 27 -5.51 14.94 22.06
CA LYS A 27 -4.63 15.46 23.10
C LYS A 27 -3.97 16.77 22.68
N ARG A 28 -3.57 16.89 21.42
CA ARG A 28 -2.96 18.13 20.87
C ARG A 28 -3.90 19.31 21.00
N TYR A 29 -5.19 19.10 20.77
CA TYR A 29 -6.24 20.12 20.75
C TYR A 29 -7.25 19.99 21.90
N GLN A 30 -6.84 19.43 23.04
CA GLN A 30 -7.70 19.26 24.21
C GLN A 30 -8.25 20.57 24.79
N ASN A 31 -7.60 21.71 24.50
CA ASN A 31 -8.00 23.03 24.99
C ASN A 31 -8.80 23.85 23.95
N GLY A 32 -9.15 23.26 22.82
CA GLY A 32 -9.93 23.91 21.76
C GLY A 32 -9.43 23.59 20.35
N ALA A 33 -10.24 23.92 19.35
CA ALA A 33 -9.89 23.74 17.95
C ALA A 33 -8.71 24.66 17.56
N PRO A 34 -7.90 24.28 16.54
CA PRO A 34 -6.87 25.16 16.01
C PRO A 34 -7.47 26.43 15.41
N GLU A 35 -6.75 27.56 15.50
CA GLU A 35 -7.21 28.86 14.96
C GLU A 35 -7.61 28.81 13.47
N LYS A 36 -6.94 27.96 12.67
CA LYS A 36 -7.27 27.71 11.25
C LYS A 36 -8.59 26.96 11.04
N GLY A 37 -9.27 26.52 12.11
CA GLY A 37 -10.58 25.88 12.09
C GLY A 37 -10.64 24.44 11.62
N HIS A 38 -9.51 23.80 11.32
CA HIS A 38 -9.44 22.41 10.86
C HIS A 38 -8.13 21.73 11.25
N ILE A 39 -8.13 20.40 11.30
CA ILE A 39 -6.92 19.58 11.40
C ILE A 39 -6.39 19.29 10.01
N LEU A 40 -5.10 19.54 9.79
CA LEU A 40 -4.43 19.30 8.51
C LEU A 40 -3.57 18.05 8.58
N PHE A 41 -3.92 17.08 7.75
CA PHE A 41 -3.13 15.88 7.47
C PHE A 41 -2.29 16.10 6.22
N GLU A 42 -1.05 15.63 6.22
CA GLU A 42 -0.15 15.68 5.07
C GLU A 42 0.38 14.29 4.73
N THR A 43 0.56 14.04 3.43
CA THR A 43 1.37 12.95 2.88
C THR A 43 2.33 13.52 1.86
N GLY A 44 3.58 13.04 1.86
CA GLY A 44 4.63 13.51 0.96
C GLY A 44 4.90 12.56 -0.20
N TYR A 45 5.14 13.12 -1.39
CA TYR A 45 5.48 12.35 -2.58
C TYR A 45 6.60 13.02 -3.37
N GLY A 46 7.70 12.28 -3.61
CA GLY A 46 8.76 12.74 -4.53
C GLY A 46 8.54 12.18 -5.93
N PRO A 47 8.20 13.00 -6.94
CA PRO A 47 7.89 12.57 -8.30
C PRO A 47 9.13 12.30 -9.16
N SER A 48 10.20 11.81 -8.57
CA SER A 48 11.44 11.41 -9.25
C SER A 48 11.39 10.01 -9.88
N GLY A 49 10.24 9.36 -9.86
CA GLY A 49 9.94 8.06 -10.44
C GLY A 49 8.46 7.74 -10.33
N LEU A 50 8.02 6.68 -11.00
CA LEU A 50 6.61 6.28 -11.02
C LEU A 50 6.08 6.01 -9.61
N PRO A 51 4.81 6.36 -9.31
CA PRO A 51 4.19 6.03 -8.03
C PRO A 51 4.10 4.51 -7.85
N HIS A 52 4.19 4.05 -6.62
CA HIS A 52 4.13 2.63 -6.28
C HIS A 52 3.24 2.40 -5.05
N ILE A 53 3.00 1.13 -4.71
CA ILE A 53 2.15 0.74 -3.56
C ILE A 53 2.58 1.43 -2.25
N GLY A 54 3.87 1.73 -2.05
CA GLY A 54 4.35 2.45 -0.87
C GLY A 54 3.75 3.85 -0.74
N THR A 55 3.66 4.60 -1.86
CA THR A 55 3.03 5.93 -1.90
C THR A 55 1.52 5.85 -1.61
N PHE A 56 0.84 4.89 -2.25
CA PHE A 56 -0.56 4.60 -1.97
C PHE A 56 -0.81 4.26 -0.50
N ASN A 57 0.03 3.41 0.08
CA ASN A 57 -0.09 2.95 1.45
C ASN A 57 -0.04 4.08 2.48
N GLU A 58 0.75 5.12 2.22
CA GLU A 58 0.83 6.29 3.09
C GLU A 58 -0.47 7.10 3.08
N VAL A 59 -1.02 7.40 1.88
CA VAL A 59 -2.32 8.10 1.75
C VAL A 59 -3.44 7.28 2.37
N LEU A 60 -3.50 5.97 2.11
CA LEU A 60 -4.50 5.06 2.67
C LEU A 60 -4.47 5.08 4.21
N ARG A 61 -3.30 4.88 4.79
CA ARG A 61 -3.15 4.84 6.26
C ARG A 61 -3.48 6.19 6.91
N THR A 62 -3.06 7.29 6.28
CA THR A 62 -3.39 8.64 6.76
C THR A 62 -4.89 8.90 6.69
N THR A 63 -5.56 8.43 5.62
CA THR A 63 -7.03 8.48 5.50
C THR A 63 -7.72 7.69 6.62
N MET A 64 -7.20 6.51 6.98
CA MET A 64 -7.75 5.72 8.09
C MET A 64 -7.64 6.44 9.44
N VAL A 65 -6.53 7.15 9.69
CA VAL A 65 -6.38 7.98 10.90
C VAL A 65 -7.33 9.17 10.88
N ARG A 66 -7.50 9.82 9.72
CA ARG A 66 -8.44 10.92 9.52
C ARG A 66 -9.88 10.48 9.80
N ASN A 67 -10.30 9.33 9.26
CA ASN A 67 -11.63 8.76 9.52
C ASN A 67 -11.82 8.40 11.00
N ALA A 68 -10.82 7.79 11.62
CA ALA A 68 -10.84 7.53 13.07
C ALA A 68 -10.96 8.82 13.90
N TYR A 69 -10.33 9.91 13.43
CA TYR A 69 -10.47 11.22 14.08
C TYR A 69 -11.89 11.79 13.95
N HIS A 70 -12.56 11.62 12.80
CA HIS A 70 -13.96 12.03 12.62
C HIS A 70 -14.92 11.31 13.56
N ALA A 71 -14.65 10.04 13.90
CA ALA A 71 -15.44 9.32 14.91
C ALA A 71 -15.27 9.88 16.33
N LEU A 72 -14.15 10.56 16.60
CA LEU A 72 -13.78 11.07 17.93
C LEU A 72 -14.04 12.56 18.12
N SER A 73 -14.11 13.35 17.02
CA SER A 73 -14.14 14.82 17.06
C SER A 73 -14.99 15.39 15.93
N ASP A 74 -15.62 16.51 16.19
CA ASP A 74 -16.39 17.26 15.20
C ASP A 74 -15.56 18.38 14.50
N ILE A 75 -14.26 18.51 14.84
CA ILE A 75 -13.37 19.48 14.20
C ILE A 75 -13.15 19.03 12.75
N PRO A 76 -13.39 19.90 11.75
CA PRO A 76 -13.17 19.58 10.34
C PRO A 76 -11.73 19.15 10.08
N THR A 77 -11.53 18.35 9.03
CA THR A 77 -10.20 17.90 8.62
C THR A 77 -9.96 18.15 7.14
N ARG A 78 -8.69 18.32 6.76
CA ARG A 78 -8.22 18.33 5.38
C ARG A 78 -7.05 17.38 5.25
N LEU A 79 -6.89 16.78 4.08
CA LEU A 79 -5.75 15.95 3.72
C LEU A 79 -5.09 16.52 2.49
N ILE A 80 -3.80 16.79 2.55
CA ILE A 80 -3.03 17.19 1.39
C ILE A 80 -2.08 16.08 0.95
N ALA A 81 -2.00 15.87 -0.36
CA ALA A 81 -0.96 15.09 -1.01
C ALA A 81 0.06 16.07 -1.60
N PHE A 82 1.17 16.24 -0.90
CA PHE A 82 2.21 17.21 -1.24
C PHE A 82 3.24 16.57 -2.18
N SER A 83 3.44 17.16 -3.35
CA SER A 83 4.45 16.73 -4.32
C SER A 83 5.70 17.59 -4.23
N ASP A 84 6.85 16.94 -3.98
CA ASP A 84 8.18 17.56 -3.99
C ASP A 84 8.69 17.74 -5.44
N ASP A 85 7.86 18.25 -6.33
CA ASP A 85 8.09 18.37 -7.77
C ASP A 85 9.12 19.44 -8.16
N MET A 86 9.56 20.26 -7.21
CA MET A 86 10.66 21.22 -7.36
C MET A 86 12.03 20.61 -7.04
N ASP A 87 12.09 19.35 -6.59
CA ASP A 87 13.37 18.67 -6.36
C ASP A 87 14.17 18.53 -7.65
N GLY A 88 15.49 18.65 -7.55
CA GLY A 88 16.39 18.40 -8.66
C GLY A 88 16.45 16.92 -9.03
N LEU A 89 16.44 16.59 -10.31
CA LEU A 89 16.64 15.22 -10.81
C LEU A 89 18.04 14.74 -10.43
N ARG A 90 18.16 13.90 -9.40
CA ARG A 90 19.47 13.44 -8.86
C ARG A 90 20.04 12.24 -9.60
N LYS A 91 19.17 11.39 -10.13
CA LYS A 91 19.50 10.15 -10.83
C LYS A 91 18.42 9.86 -11.88
N VAL A 92 18.84 9.34 -13.03
CA VAL A 92 17.90 8.81 -14.03
C VAL A 92 17.32 7.49 -13.52
N PRO A 93 15.99 7.32 -13.45
CA PRO A 93 15.38 6.04 -13.09
C PRO A 93 15.66 4.96 -14.13
N ASP A 94 15.83 3.71 -13.67
CA ASP A 94 16.17 2.59 -14.54
C ASP A 94 14.95 2.07 -15.36
N ASN A 95 13.73 2.42 -14.92
CA ASN A 95 12.46 1.90 -15.45
C ASN A 95 11.66 2.92 -16.28
N VAL A 96 12.33 3.88 -16.90
CA VAL A 96 11.71 4.90 -17.77
C VAL A 96 12.37 4.89 -19.16
N PRO A 97 11.65 5.27 -20.22
CA PRO A 97 12.24 5.45 -21.55
C PRO A 97 13.11 6.72 -21.61
N ASN A 98 13.79 6.92 -22.74
CA ASN A 98 14.55 8.15 -23.05
C ASN A 98 15.58 8.56 -21.98
N GLN A 99 16.23 7.57 -21.33
CA GLN A 99 17.19 7.80 -20.25
C GLN A 99 18.34 8.74 -20.63
N ALA A 100 18.83 8.67 -21.88
CA ALA A 100 19.88 9.54 -22.40
C ALA A 100 19.45 11.02 -22.41
N MET A 101 18.20 11.31 -22.72
CA MET A 101 17.63 12.65 -22.63
C MET A 101 17.55 13.11 -21.17
N LEU A 102 17.05 12.27 -20.28
CA LEU A 102 16.97 12.60 -18.84
C LEU A 102 18.35 12.90 -18.23
N ALA A 103 19.40 12.19 -18.66
CA ALA A 103 20.77 12.41 -18.19
C ALA A 103 21.29 13.83 -18.48
N GLN A 104 20.79 14.47 -19.55
CA GLN A 104 21.15 15.86 -19.89
C GLN A 104 20.48 16.91 -18.98
N HIS A 105 19.48 16.47 -18.19
CA HIS A 105 18.71 17.34 -17.28
C HIS A 105 18.97 17.06 -15.80
N LEU A 106 20.03 16.32 -15.46
CA LEU A 106 20.41 16.08 -14.07
C LEU A 106 20.58 17.40 -13.31
N GLY A 107 20.06 17.45 -12.10
CA GLY A 107 20.08 18.61 -11.21
C GLY A 107 19.00 19.64 -11.46
N LYS A 108 18.29 19.62 -12.59
CA LYS A 108 17.17 20.54 -12.83
C LYS A 108 15.93 20.14 -12.01
N PRO A 109 15.11 21.12 -11.58
CA PRO A 109 13.81 20.82 -10.97
C PRO A 109 13.00 19.86 -11.83
N LEU A 110 12.32 18.89 -11.21
CA LEU A 110 11.57 17.84 -11.92
C LEU A 110 10.49 18.41 -12.85
N THR A 111 9.94 19.58 -12.52
CA THR A 111 9.01 20.34 -13.39
C THR A 111 9.68 21.01 -14.61
N GLN A 112 11.01 21.01 -14.68
CA GLN A 112 11.81 21.51 -15.82
C GLN A 112 12.50 20.38 -16.59
N VAL A 113 12.33 19.14 -16.16
CA VAL A 113 12.83 17.95 -16.85
C VAL A 113 11.78 17.49 -17.85
N PRO A 114 12.08 17.38 -19.16
CA PRO A 114 11.11 16.90 -20.14
C PRO A 114 10.55 15.52 -19.79
N ASP A 115 9.29 15.27 -20.12
CA ASP A 115 8.65 13.98 -19.87
C ASP A 115 9.27 12.90 -20.78
N PRO A 116 9.90 11.85 -20.21
CA PRO A 116 10.46 10.77 -21.01
C PRO A 116 9.42 9.94 -21.78
N PHE A 117 8.16 10.03 -21.41
CA PHE A 117 7.03 9.38 -22.08
C PHE A 117 6.35 10.25 -23.13
N GLU A 118 6.73 11.52 -23.25
CA GLU A 118 6.19 12.50 -24.21
C GLU A 118 4.68 12.72 -24.13
N LYS A 119 4.11 12.58 -22.92
CA LYS A 119 2.66 12.72 -22.66
C LYS A 119 2.28 13.99 -21.92
N PHE A 120 3.22 14.53 -21.16
CA PHE A 120 3.01 15.70 -20.31
C PHE A 120 4.12 16.73 -20.52
N GLU A 121 3.91 17.93 -19.98
CA GLU A 121 4.85 19.05 -20.07
C GLU A 121 6.22 18.73 -19.45
N SER A 122 6.23 17.97 -18.34
CA SER A 122 7.46 17.57 -17.67
C SER A 122 7.33 16.20 -17.01
N PHE A 123 8.48 15.67 -16.59
CA PHE A 123 8.55 14.41 -15.84
C PHE A 123 7.78 14.48 -14.51
N ALA A 124 7.83 15.64 -13.82
CA ALA A 124 7.01 15.82 -12.62
C ALA A 124 5.51 15.83 -12.93
N HIS A 125 5.08 16.51 -13.97
CA HIS A 125 3.66 16.54 -14.36
C HIS A 125 3.14 15.14 -14.72
N HIS A 126 3.95 14.33 -15.41
CA HIS A 126 3.62 12.93 -15.69
C HIS A 126 3.40 12.13 -14.39
N ASN A 127 4.37 12.15 -13.48
CA ASN A 127 4.30 11.39 -12.24
C ASN A 127 3.20 11.91 -11.31
N ASN A 128 2.97 13.24 -11.26
CA ASN A 128 1.88 13.85 -10.51
C ASN A 128 0.51 13.44 -11.07
N ALA A 129 0.35 13.37 -12.39
CA ALA A 129 -0.88 12.91 -13.03
C ALA A 129 -1.17 11.45 -12.69
N MET A 130 -0.16 10.58 -12.77
CA MET A 130 -0.30 9.17 -12.36
C MET A 130 -0.66 9.01 -10.89
N LEU A 131 -0.04 9.82 -9.99
CA LEU A 131 -0.39 9.82 -8.57
C LEU A 131 -1.87 10.19 -8.36
N ARG A 132 -2.32 11.26 -8.98
CA ARG A 132 -3.71 11.72 -8.87
C ARG A 132 -4.68 10.71 -9.42
N GLU A 133 -4.41 10.14 -10.60
CA GLU A 133 -5.26 9.13 -11.23
C GLU A 133 -5.51 7.94 -10.29
N PHE A 134 -4.48 7.41 -9.63
CA PHE A 134 -4.71 6.30 -8.73
C PHE A 134 -5.35 6.72 -7.40
N LEU A 135 -5.04 7.89 -6.85
CA LEU A 135 -5.72 8.38 -5.64
C LEU A 135 -7.22 8.60 -5.89
N ASP A 136 -7.56 9.17 -7.05
CA ASP A 136 -8.95 9.38 -7.50
C ASP A 136 -9.68 8.04 -7.71
N ARG A 137 -9.00 7.05 -8.32
CA ARG A 137 -9.54 5.71 -8.53
C ARG A 137 -9.93 5.00 -7.21
N PHE A 138 -9.17 5.25 -6.15
CA PHE A 138 -9.48 4.73 -4.81
C PHE A 138 -10.47 5.58 -4.03
N GLY A 139 -10.92 6.70 -4.60
CA GLY A 139 -11.92 7.58 -4.00
C GLY A 139 -11.42 8.34 -2.77
N PHE A 140 -10.12 8.61 -2.66
CA PHE A 140 -9.58 9.42 -1.57
C PHE A 140 -10.05 10.87 -1.68
N ASP A 141 -10.44 11.44 -0.55
CA ASP A 141 -10.72 12.87 -0.40
C ASP A 141 -9.44 13.60 0.01
N TYR A 142 -8.76 14.23 -0.94
CA TYR A 142 -7.48 14.92 -0.76
C TYR A 142 -7.38 16.18 -1.62
N GLU A 143 -6.46 17.05 -1.25
CA GLU A 143 -6.05 18.21 -2.03
C GLU A 143 -4.62 17.98 -2.54
N PHE A 144 -4.41 18.06 -3.84
CA PHE A 144 -3.07 17.99 -4.40
C PHE A 144 -2.34 19.34 -4.23
N VAL A 145 -1.09 19.31 -3.76
CA VAL A 145 -0.25 20.49 -3.56
C VAL A 145 1.10 20.30 -4.25
N SER A 146 1.44 21.20 -5.18
CA SER A 146 2.74 21.24 -5.85
C SER A 146 3.72 22.13 -5.09
N ALA A 147 4.90 21.64 -4.79
CA ALA A 147 6.00 22.44 -4.23
C ALA A 147 6.37 23.59 -5.20
N THR A 148 6.53 23.27 -6.49
CA THR A 148 6.87 24.28 -7.51
C THR A 148 5.87 25.44 -7.54
N GLU A 149 4.56 25.14 -7.49
CA GLU A 149 3.53 26.18 -7.45
C GLU A 149 3.61 27.02 -6.17
N ARG A 150 3.80 26.39 -5.01
CA ARG A 150 3.91 27.09 -3.72
C ARG A 150 5.12 28.02 -3.66
N TYR A 151 6.27 27.54 -4.14
CA TYR A 151 7.47 28.37 -4.20
C TYR A 151 7.34 29.53 -5.21
N ARG A 152 6.92 29.25 -6.45
CA ARG A 152 6.87 30.24 -7.52
C ARG A 152 5.77 31.30 -7.34
N SER A 153 4.66 30.93 -6.74
CA SER A 153 3.58 31.89 -6.45
C SER A 153 3.88 32.84 -5.30
N GLY A 154 5.02 32.62 -4.58
CA GLY A 154 5.34 33.37 -3.37
C GLY A 154 4.57 32.91 -2.13
N ALA A 155 3.78 31.83 -2.21
CA ALA A 155 3.02 31.32 -1.06
C ALA A 155 3.92 30.84 0.11
N PHE A 156 5.17 30.55 -0.16
CA PHE A 156 6.18 30.21 0.85
C PHE A 156 7.15 31.34 1.19
N ASP A 157 7.01 32.53 0.58
CA ASP A 157 7.99 33.61 0.76
C ASP A 157 8.18 34.03 2.22
N ASP A 158 7.11 34.17 3.00
CA ASP A 158 7.20 34.50 4.43
C ASP A 158 7.88 33.37 5.24
N ALA A 159 7.60 32.12 4.90
CA ALA A 159 8.26 30.97 5.52
C ALA A 159 9.75 30.90 5.14
N LEU A 160 10.11 31.25 3.91
CA LEU A 160 11.50 31.37 3.46
C LEU A 160 12.25 32.48 4.18
N ARG A 161 11.65 33.65 4.37
CA ARG A 161 12.21 34.73 5.21
C ARG A 161 12.46 34.25 6.65
N ASN A 162 11.50 33.49 7.21
CA ASN A 162 11.66 32.90 8.54
C ASN A 162 12.84 31.90 8.60
N VAL A 163 13.02 31.06 7.58
CA VAL A 163 14.20 30.19 7.44
C VAL A 163 15.50 30.99 7.42
N LEU A 164 15.57 32.10 6.66
CA LEU A 164 16.77 32.94 6.61
C LEU A 164 17.06 33.62 7.95
N ARG A 165 16.04 34.10 8.68
CA ARG A 165 16.21 34.67 10.02
C ARG A 165 16.79 33.66 11.02
N HIS A 166 16.45 32.36 10.87
CA HIS A 166 16.92 31.26 11.72
C HIS A 166 18.00 30.41 11.04
N TYR A 167 18.69 30.98 10.04
CA TYR A 167 19.68 30.23 9.24
C TYR A 167 20.74 29.57 10.13
N GLN A 168 21.32 30.32 11.11
CA GLN A 168 22.32 29.79 12.00
C GLN A 168 21.79 28.72 12.95
N ASP A 169 20.58 28.88 13.50
CA ASP A 169 19.94 27.88 14.34
C ASP A 169 19.75 26.55 13.57
N ILE A 170 19.39 26.63 12.29
CA ILE A 170 19.24 25.47 11.41
C ILE A 170 20.61 24.83 11.13
N MET A 171 21.66 25.64 10.88
CA MET A 171 23.02 25.14 10.70
C MET A 171 23.50 24.40 11.94
N ASP A 172 23.27 24.93 13.15
CA ASP A 172 23.67 24.33 14.43
C ASP A 172 22.93 22.98 14.68
N ILE A 173 21.69 22.84 14.21
CA ILE A 173 20.93 21.58 14.26
C ILE A 173 21.48 20.57 13.26
N MET A 174 21.81 21.01 12.04
CA MET A 174 22.12 20.11 10.94
C MET A 174 23.58 19.67 10.87
N LEU A 175 24.54 20.59 11.07
CA LEU A 175 25.97 20.29 10.90
C LEU A 175 26.46 19.09 11.72
N PRO A 176 26.09 18.94 13.02
CA PRO A 176 26.54 17.81 13.82
C PRO A 176 26.07 16.43 13.29
N THR A 177 25.05 16.42 12.44
CA THR A 177 24.48 15.18 11.84
C THR A 177 25.17 14.76 10.55
N LEU A 178 26.06 15.60 10.01
CA LEU A 178 26.69 15.43 8.71
C LEU A 178 28.15 14.98 8.86
N ARG A 179 28.66 14.24 7.86
CA ARG A 179 30.07 13.93 7.75
C ARG A 179 30.88 15.21 7.45
N LYS A 180 32.15 15.23 7.84
CA LYS A 180 33.02 16.42 7.73
C LYS A 180 33.07 17.01 6.32
N GLU A 181 33.17 16.18 5.29
CA GLU A 181 33.22 16.63 3.90
C GLU A 181 31.90 17.34 3.51
N ARG A 182 30.78 16.86 4.02
CA ARG A 182 29.46 17.43 3.74
C ARG A 182 29.20 18.70 4.55
N GLN A 183 29.78 18.83 5.73
CA GLN A 183 29.65 20.05 6.54
C GLN A 183 30.20 21.29 5.82
N ALA A 184 31.29 21.16 5.07
CA ALA A 184 31.94 22.26 4.35
C ALA A 184 31.06 22.82 3.19
N THR A 185 30.17 22.03 2.64
CA THR A 185 29.34 22.40 1.47
C THR A 185 27.85 22.49 1.80
N TYR A 186 27.47 22.26 3.04
CA TYR A 186 26.05 22.26 3.44
C TYR A 186 25.48 23.67 3.50
N SER A 187 24.28 23.83 2.96
CA SER A 187 23.42 24.99 3.20
C SER A 187 21.96 24.52 3.37
N PRO A 188 21.18 25.12 4.27
CA PRO A 188 19.73 24.95 4.34
C PRO A 188 19.02 25.34 3.04
N VAL A 189 19.59 26.25 2.28
CA VAL A 189 19.06 26.82 1.03
C VAL A 189 19.82 26.24 -0.15
N LEU A 190 19.10 25.86 -1.18
CA LEU A 190 19.61 25.37 -2.46
C LEU A 190 19.21 26.37 -3.56
N PRO A 191 20.08 27.31 -3.93
CA PRO A 191 19.80 28.26 -5.01
C PRO A 191 19.57 27.51 -6.33
N ILE A 192 18.69 28.05 -7.16
CA ILE A 192 18.54 27.61 -8.55
C ILE A 192 19.42 28.51 -9.40
N SER A 193 20.41 27.91 -10.09
CA SER A 193 21.33 28.63 -10.96
C SER A 193 20.55 29.48 -12.00
N PRO A 194 20.78 30.79 -12.08
CA PRO A 194 20.18 31.62 -13.10
C PRO A 194 20.71 31.32 -14.51
N ARG A 195 21.81 30.58 -14.61
CA ARG A 195 22.48 30.22 -15.87
C ARG A 195 22.03 28.87 -16.41
N SER A 196 22.11 27.85 -15.56
CA SER A 196 21.85 26.45 -15.96
C SER A 196 20.45 25.95 -15.58
N GLY A 197 19.77 26.63 -14.63
CA GLY A 197 18.52 26.17 -14.04
C GLY A 197 18.69 24.99 -13.08
N ILE A 198 19.92 24.62 -12.73
CA ILE A 198 20.23 23.51 -11.82
C ILE A 198 20.04 23.92 -10.37
N VAL A 199 19.52 23.02 -9.54
CA VAL A 199 19.43 23.17 -8.08
C VAL A 199 20.83 22.95 -7.50
N LEU A 200 21.46 24.03 -7.04
CA LEU A 200 22.86 24.00 -6.59
C LEU A 200 22.99 23.55 -5.14
N GLN A 201 24.03 22.75 -4.88
CA GLN A 201 24.41 22.34 -3.51
C GLN A 201 25.74 23.01 -3.12
N VAL A 202 25.65 24.29 -2.85
CA VAL A 202 26.80 25.14 -2.54
C VAL A 202 26.60 25.88 -1.21
N PRO A 203 27.68 26.34 -0.54
CA PRO A 203 27.55 27.23 0.62
C PRO A 203 26.80 28.50 0.22
N VAL A 204 25.97 29.00 1.13
CA VAL A 204 25.15 30.19 0.93
C VAL A 204 25.41 31.15 2.09
N GLU A 205 25.62 32.41 1.78
CA GLU A 205 25.66 33.53 2.73
C GLU A 205 24.36 34.30 2.67
N VAL A 206 23.71 34.52 3.81
CA VAL A 206 22.50 35.35 3.90
C VAL A 206 22.93 36.81 3.94
N ILE A 207 22.53 37.60 2.94
CA ILE A 207 22.80 39.05 2.86
C ILE A 207 21.66 39.83 3.53
N ASP A 208 20.41 39.51 3.17
CA ASP A 208 19.24 40.15 3.76
C ASP A 208 18.05 39.16 3.79
N ALA A 209 17.62 38.82 4.98
CA ALA A 209 16.51 37.89 5.19
C ALA A 209 15.16 38.46 4.74
N GLU A 210 14.96 39.77 4.80
CA GLU A 210 13.64 40.40 4.47
C GLU A 210 13.41 40.45 2.96
N THR A 211 14.44 40.72 2.19
CA THR A 211 14.39 40.68 0.71
C THR A 211 14.65 39.28 0.16
N GLY A 212 15.03 38.35 1.03
CA GLY A 212 15.40 37.00 0.63
C GLY A 212 16.75 36.92 -0.09
N LEU A 213 17.59 37.97 0.00
CA LEU A 213 18.85 38.07 -0.75
C LEU A 213 19.93 37.18 -0.13
N VAL A 214 20.51 36.34 -0.96
CA VAL A 214 21.63 35.46 -0.60
C VAL A 214 22.74 35.58 -1.61
N ARG A 215 23.98 35.22 -1.18
CA ARG A 215 25.17 35.16 -2.02
C ARG A 215 25.69 33.72 -2.06
N PHE A 216 26.08 33.26 -3.24
CA PHE A 216 26.65 31.94 -3.46
C PHE A 216 27.58 31.94 -4.68
N GLU A 217 28.36 30.91 -4.86
CA GLU A 217 29.21 30.71 -6.04
C GLU A 217 28.54 29.77 -7.04
N ASP A 218 28.51 30.15 -8.32
CA ASP A 218 28.01 29.36 -9.44
C ASP A 218 29.03 29.36 -10.57
N GLU A 219 29.67 28.22 -10.85
CA GLU A 219 30.71 28.03 -11.86
C GLU A 219 31.90 29.04 -11.73
N GLY A 220 32.31 29.33 -10.49
CA GLY A 220 33.42 30.21 -10.19
C GLY A 220 33.07 31.72 -10.16
N GLU A 221 31.81 32.07 -10.36
CA GLU A 221 31.33 33.44 -10.23
C GLU A 221 30.45 33.61 -8.99
N VAL A 222 30.61 34.72 -8.31
CA VAL A 222 29.78 35.10 -7.16
C VAL A 222 28.44 35.68 -7.66
N ILE A 223 27.33 35.06 -7.24
CA ILE A 223 26.00 35.45 -7.58
C ILE A 223 25.27 35.96 -6.32
N GLU A 224 24.56 37.09 -6.45
CA GLU A 224 23.60 37.56 -5.48
C GLU A 224 22.20 37.41 -6.07
N GLN A 225 21.30 36.70 -5.37
CA GLN A 225 20.00 36.36 -5.85
C GLN A 225 18.98 36.28 -4.70
N SER A 226 17.74 36.71 -4.95
CA SER A 226 16.64 36.44 -4.02
C SER A 226 16.21 34.98 -4.13
N ILE A 227 15.99 34.34 -2.98
CA ILE A 227 15.44 32.97 -2.92
C ILE A 227 13.91 32.94 -3.03
N LEU A 228 13.26 34.10 -2.95
CA LEU A 228 11.82 34.22 -2.98
C LEU A 228 11.25 33.91 -4.37
N SER A 229 9.97 33.61 -4.43
CA SER A 229 9.22 33.38 -5.68
C SER A 229 9.89 32.33 -6.60
N GLY A 230 10.50 31.31 -6.01
CA GLY A 230 11.10 30.19 -6.74
C GLY A 230 12.56 30.36 -7.12
N GLY A 231 13.30 31.35 -6.58
CA GLY A 231 14.73 31.53 -6.79
C GLY A 231 15.60 30.46 -6.12
N ALA A 232 15.06 29.73 -5.18
CA ALA A 232 15.70 28.59 -4.54
C ALA A 232 14.65 27.58 -4.06
N LYS A 233 15.12 26.38 -3.70
CA LYS A 233 14.40 25.46 -2.83
C LYS A 233 15.19 25.23 -1.54
N LEU A 234 14.59 24.60 -0.55
CA LEU A 234 15.29 24.23 0.67
C LEU A 234 15.84 22.78 0.61
N GLN A 235 16.86 22.50 1.42
CA GLN A 235 17.29 21.14 1.70
C GLN A 235 16.13 20.32 2.28
N TRP A 236 16.05 19.05 1.92
CA TRP A 236 14.96 18.14 2.24
C TRP A 236 14.42 18.27 3.68
N LYS A 237 15.27 18.17 4.71
CA LYS A 237 14.81 18.21 6.10
C LYS A 237 14.34 19.60 6.53
N VAL A 238 14.93 20.62 5.96
CA VAL A 238 14.57 22.04 6.19
C VAL A 238 13.28 22.37 5.48
N ASP A 239 13.13 21.93 4.22
CA ASP A 239 11.90 22.05 3.44
C ASP A 239 10.72 21.40 4.15
N TRP A 240 10.91 20.20 4.64
CA TRP A 240 9.89 19.46 5.38
C TRP A 240 9.42 20.20 6.63
N ALA A 241 10.35 20.71 7.42
CA ALA A 241 10.04 21.53 8.59
C ALA A 241 9.37 22.86 8.22
N MET A 242 9.86 23.55 7.19
CA MET A 242 9.31 24.83 6.72
C MET A 242 7.85 24.67 6.27
N ARG A 243 7.55 23.64 5.48
CA ARG A 243 6.17 23.41 5.03
C ARG A 243 5.24 23.01 6.15
N TRP A 244 5.70 22.26 7.19
CA TRP A 244 4.90 22.03 8.40
C TRP A 244 4.49 23.32 9.07
N VAL A 245 5.43 24.28 9.15
CA VAL A 245 5.14 25.61 9.72
C VAL A 245 4.20 26.41 8.81
N ALA A 246 4.54 26.52 7.52
CA ALA A 246 3.82 27.36 6.56
C ALA A 246 2.38 26.89 6.32
N LEU A 247 2.17 25.58 6.28
CA LEU A 247 0.84 24.99 6.06
C LEU A 247 0.11 24.70 7.37
N GLY A 248 0.82 24.70 8.48
CA GLY A 248 0.26 24.35 9.79
C GLY A 248 -0.15 22.88 9.86
N VAL A 249 0.72 21.97 9.43
CA VAL A 249 0.45 20.52 9.44
C VAL A 249 0.31 19.99 10.86
N ASP A 250 -0.74 19.22 11.11
CA ASP A 250 -1.03 18.65 12.43
C ASP A 250 -0.66 17.18 12.54
N TYR A 251 -0.72 16.45 11.41
CA TYR A 251 -0.43 15.04 11.35
C TYR A 251 0.26 14.65 10.04
N GLU A 252 1.37 13.94 10.16
CA GLU A 252 2.06 13.29 9.04
C GLU A 252 2.77 12.05 9.52
N MET A 253 2.57 10.91 8.84
CA MET A 253 3.31 9.69 9.12
C MET A 253 4.48 9.54 8.14
N ALA A 254 5.48 8.76 8.51
CA ALA A 254 6.65 8.52 7.68
C ALA A 254 7.14 7.08 7.78
N GLY A 255 7.84 6.61 6.76
CA GLY A 255 8.55 5.34 6.82
C GLY A 255 9.64 5.34 7.89
N LYS A 256 9.93 4.19 8.47
CA LYS A 256 10.96 4.02 9.50
C LYS A 256 12.35 4.48 9.05
N ASP A 257 12.64 4.44 7.77
CA ASP A 257 13.87 4.93 7.18
C ASP A 257 14.03 6.46 7.25
N LEU A 258 12.95 7.18 7.59
CA LEU A 258 12.93 8.63 7.75
C LEU A 258 12.95 9.10 9.22
N ILE A 259 13.11 8.20 10.20
CA ILE A 259 13.10 8.56 11.65
C ILE A 259 14.09 9.68 11.95
N ASP A 260 15.33 9.60 11.45
CA ASP A 260 16.32 10.65 11.66
C ASP A 260 15.91 11.96 10.99
N SER A 261 15.28 11.89 9.83
CA SER A 261 14.76 13.07 9.13
C SER A 261 13.61 13.71 9.90
N VAL A 262 12.65 12.94 10.40
CA VAL A 262 11.57 13.44 11.26
C VAL A 262 12.12 14.09 12.52
N THR A 263 13.14 13.49 13.14
CA THR A 263 13.78 14.03 14.34
C THR A 263 14.44 15.40 14.06
N GLN A 264 15.20 15.53 12.97
CA GLN A 264 15.86 16.78 12.61
C GLN A 264 14.84 17.84 12.16
N SER A 265 13.89 17.48 11.29
CA SER A 265 12.83 18.39 10.85
C SER A 265 11.97 18.88 12.03
N SER A 266 11.73 18.04 13.05
CA SER A 266 11.03 18.43 14.27
C SER A 266 11.81 19.47 15.09
N LYS A 267 13.15 19.36 15.16
CA LYS A 267 13.98 20.38 15.82
C LYS A 267 13.95 21.70 15.05
N ILE A 268 14.06 21.63 13.73
CA ILE A 268 14.00 22.80 12.86
C ILE A 268 12.62 23.48 12.96
N CYS A 269 11.53 22.71 12.93
CA CYS A 269 10.17 23.22 13.09
C CYS A 269 10.00 24.03 14.38
N ARG A 270 10.59 23.53 15.50
CA ARG A 270 10.59 24.28 16.78
C ARG A 270 11.44 25.54 16.72
N ALA A 271 12.60 25.50 16.07
CA ALA A 271 13.44 26.68 15.86
C ALA A 271 12.71 27.74 15.01
N LEU A 272 11.88 27.30 14.03
CA LEU A 272 11.03 28.18 13.25
C LEU A 272 9.77 28.67 13.98
N GLY A 273 9.60 28.32 15.26
CA GLY A 273 8.55 28.83 16.13
C GLY A 273 7.24 28.01 16.15
N ALA A 274 7.20 26.80 15.62
CA ALA A 274 6.00 25.97 15.59
C ALA A 274 6.16 24.63 16.30
N ARG A 275 5.03 23.99 16.60
CA ARG A 275 4.97 22.63 17.11
C ARG A 275 4.97 21.65 15.94
N PRO A 276 5.89 20.65 15.88
CA PRO A 276 5.87 19.63 14.87
C PRO A 276 4.55 18.84 14.83
N PRO A 277 4.19 18.24 13.68
CA PRO A 277 3.00 17.40 13.58
C PRO A 277 3.11 16.15 14.48
N GLU A 278 1.96 15.61 14.86
CA GLU A 278 1.84 14.26 15.38
C GLU A 278 2.03 13.25 14.22
N GLY A 279 2.33 12.00 14.54
CA GLY A 279 2.47 10.95 13.55
C GLY A 279 3.10 9.70 14.13
N PHE A 280 3.37 8.72 13.27
CA PHE A 280 4.17 7.55 13.63
C PHE A 280 5.01 7.06 12.46
N ASN A 281 6.02 6.25 12.77
CA ASN A 281 6.85 5.63 11.77
C ASN A 281 6.37 4.21 11.50
N TYR A 282 6.07 3.92 10.24
CA TYR A 282 5.67 2.59 9.77
C TYR A 282 6.86 1.84 9.17
N GLU A 283 6.80 0.50 9.22
CA GLU A 283 7.79 -0.35 8.58
C GLU A 283 7.61 -0.39 7.06
N MET A 284 8.72 -0.57 6.36
CA MET A 284 8.76 -0.67 4.91
C MET A 284 8.32 -2.06 4.45
N PHE A 285 7.80 -2.14 3.24
CA PHE A 285 7.63 -3.41 2.55
C PHE A 285 8.98 -3.95 2.05
N LEU A 286 9.11 -5.26 2.12
CA LEU A 286 10.24 -6.02 1.61
C LEU A 286 9.80 -6.79 0.35
N ASP A 287 10.71 -7.05 -0.56
CA ASP A 287 10.46 -7.94 -1.69
C ASP A 287 10.40 -9.42 -1.25
N GLU A 288 10.20 -10.33 -2.18
CA GLU A 288 10.13 -11.76 -1.93
C GLU A 288 11.43 -12.32 -1.30
N LYS A 289 12.57 -11.68 -1.54
CA LYS A 289 13.87 -12.06 -0.99
C LYS A 289 14.15 -11.44 0.38
N GLY A 290 13.23 -10.61 0.90
CA GLY A 290 13.40 -9.87 2.14
C GLY A 290 14.26 -8.61 2.00
N GLU A 291 14.50 -8.12 0.79
CA GLU A 291 15.20 -6.87 0.54
C GLU A 291 14.22 -5.68 0.52
N LYS A 292 14.72 -4.50 0.90
CA LYS A 292 13.92 -3.27 0.84
C LYS A 292 13.47 -2.97 -0.58
N ILE A 293 12.16 -2.79 -0.76
CA ILE A 293 11.59 -2.30 -2.02
C ILE A 293 12.02 -0.84 -2.24
N SER A 294 12.51 -0.54 -3.44
CA SER A 294 12.88 0.82 -3.82
C SER A 294 12.52 1.13 -5.28
N LYS A 295 12.17 2.39 -5.54
CA LYS A 295 11.84 2.90 -6.88
C LYS A 295 12.99 2.65 -7.88
N SER A 296 14.24 2.84 -7.43
CA SER A 296 15.42 2.70 -8.28
C SER A 296 15.79 1.27 -8.63
N LYS A 297 15.43 0.28 -7.78
CA LYS A 297 15.65 -1.15 -8.06
C LYS A 297 14.54 -1.77 -8.90
N GLY A 298 13.36 -1.15 -8.98
CA GLY A 298 12.20 -1.70 -9.68
C GLY A 298 11.72 -3.06 -9.13
N ASN A 299 12.11 -3.41 -7.90
CA ASN A 299 11.77 -4.68 -7.25
C ASN A 299 10.44 -4.64 -6.48
N GLY A 300 9.67 -3.57 -6.63
CA GLY A 300 8.37 -3.41 -5.97
C GLY A 300 7.21 -3.84 -6.85
N LEU A 301 6.15 -4.30 -6.21
CA LEU A 301 4.87 -4.56 -6.85
C LEU A 301 4.19 -3.24 -7.19
N SER A 302 3.73 -3.07 -8.44
CA SER A 302 2.93 -1.90 -8.81
C SER A 302 1.49 -2.07 -8.37
N LEU A 303 0.77 -0.95 -8.34
CA LEU A 303 -0.66 -0.95 -8.03
C LEU A 303 -1.46 -1.74 -9.08
N GLU A 304 -1.17 -1.52 -10.36
CA GLU A 304 -1.81 -2.20 -11.49
C GLU A 304 -1.58 -3.71 -11.43
N GLN A 305 -0.37 -4.13 -11.07
CA GLN A 305 -0.07 -5.54 -10.88
C GLN A 305 -0.92 -6.16 -9.77
N TRP A 306 -1.08 -5.49 -8.60
CA TRP A 306 -1.98 -5.99 -7.57
C TRP A 306 -3.41 -6.10 -8.08
N LEU A 307 -3.92 -5.03 -8.71
CA LEU A 307 -5.30 -4.94 -9.20
C LEU A 307 -5.61 -5.90 -10.35
N THR A 308 -4.60 -6.44 -11.02
CA THR A 308 -4.77 -7.53 -12.00
C THR A 308 -5.17 -8.84 -11.31
N TYR A 309 -4.64 -9.10 -10.11
CA TYR A 309 -4.76 -10.40 -9.45
C TYR A 309 -5.59 -10.38 -8.15
N GLY A 310 -6.02 -9.22 -7.70
CA GLY A 310 -6.85 -9.06 -6.50
C GLY A 310 -7.57 -7.72 -6.44
N PRO A 311 -8.69 -7.63 -5.71
CA PRO A 311 -9.43 -6.39 -5.56
C PRO A 311 -8.69 -5.39 -4.68
N GLN A 312 -9.01 -4.09 -4.85
CA GLN A 312 -8.39 -3.00 -4.10
C GLN A 312 -8.53 -3.13 -2.58
N GLU A 313 -9.63 -3.66 -2.12
CA GLU A 313 -9.92 -3.86 -0.68
C GLU A 313 -8.96 -4.86 -0.05
N SER A 314 -8.49 -5.85 -0.80
CA SER A 314 -7.47 -6.80 -0.34
C SER A 314 -6.10 -6.14 -0.16
N LEU A 315 -5.76 -5.16 -1.01
CA LEU A 315 -4.57 -4.33 -0.83
C LEU A 315 -4.69 -3.43 0.40
N ALA A 316 -5.84 -2.77 0.56
CA ALA A 316 -6.11 -1.93 1.72
C ALA A 316 -6.07 -2.75 3.03
N PHE A 317 -6.60 -3.97 3.01
CA PHE A 317 -6.51 -4.91 4.13
C PHE A 317 -5.06 -5.29 4.44
N TYR A 318 -4.28 -5.63 3.41
CA TYR A 318 -2.87 -5.95 3.58
C TYR A 318 -2.06 -4.78 4.13
N ALA A 319 -2.35 -3.56 3.66
CA ALA A 319 -1.73 -2.32 4.11
C ALA A 319 -2.07 -1.97 5.57
N TYR A 320 -3.32 -2.20 5.98
CA TYR A 320 -3.80 -1.93 7.35
C TYR A 320 -3.07 -2.76 8.40
N ARG A 321 -2.87 -4.06 8.13
CA ARG A 321 -2.36 -5.01 9.13
C ARG A 321 -0.93 -4.70 9.54
N GLU A 322 -0.67 -4.69 10.84
CA GLU A 322 0.65 -4.60 11.48
C GLU A 322 1.59 -3.55 10.85
N PRO A 323 1.22 -2.26 10.85
CA PRO A 323 1.99 -1.23 10.16
C PRO A 323 3.41 -1.03 10.72
N LYS A 324 3.67 -1.51 11.95
CA LYS A 324 4.99 -1.45 12.62
C LYS A 324 5.85 -2.69 12.40
N LYS A 325 5.40 -3.67 11.59
CA LYS A 325 6.18 -4.85 11.23
C LYS A 325 6.51 -4.86 9.75
N ALA A 326 7.75 -5.20 9.43
CA ALA A 326 8.16 -5.41 8.05
C ALA A 326 7.38 -6.60 7.46
N LYS A 327 6.87 -6.44 6.24
CA LYS A 327 6.11 -7.46 5.52
C LYS A 327 6.61 -7.58 4.09
N GLN A 328 6.66 -8.81 3.60
CA GLN A 328 6.97 -9.07 2.20
C GLN A 328 5.79 -8.68 1.31
N LEU A 329 6.06 -7.99 0.22
CA LEU A 329 5.06 -7.57 -0.78
C LEU A 329 5.43 -8.17 -2.13
N HIS A 330 4.79 -9.28 -2.47
CA HIS A 330 4.97 -10.01 -3.73
C HIS A 330 3.66 -10.66 -4.16
N MET A 331 3.60 -11.19 -5.39
CA MET A 331 2.36 -11.76 -5.95
C MET A 331 1.76 -12.87 -5.07
N GLY A 332 2.59 -13.69 -4.45
CA GLY A 332 2.14 -14.82 -3.63
C GLY A 332 1.34 -14.45 -2.37
N VAL A 333 1.36 -13.18 -1.92
CA VAL A 333 0.57 -12.75 -0.75
C VAL A 333 -0.88 -12.39 -1.12
N ILE A 334 -1.17 -12.15 -2.40
CA ILE A 334 -2.47 -11.65 -2.86
C ILE A 334 -3.61 -12.63 -2.54
N PRO A 335 -3.53 -13.94 -2.86
CA PRO A 335 -4.62 -14.85 -2.60
C PRO A 335 -5.05 -14.88 -1.13
N ARG A 336 -4.06 -14.91 -0.24
CA ARG A 336 -4.31 -14.90 1.21
C ARG A 336 -4.91 -13.57 1.67
N ALA A 337 -4.43 -12.44 1.15
CA ALA A 337 -4.96 -11.12 1.49
C ALA A 337 -6.43 -10.98 1.07
N VAL A 338 -6.80 -11.54 -0.08
CA VAL A 338 -8.20 -11.59 -0.55
C VAL A 338 -9.05 -12.41 0.41
N ASP A 339 -8.65 -13.65 0.72
CA ASP A 339 -9.45 -14.53 1.59
C ASP A 339 -9.58 -13.99 3.02
N GLU A 340 -8.49 -13.44 3.58
CA GLU A 340 -8.54 -12.82 4.91
C GLU A 340 -9.45 -11.58 4.93
N TYR A 341 -9.41 -10.71 3.91
CA TYR A 341 -10.33 -9.58 3.81
C TYR A 341 -11.80 -10.04 3.86
N TRP A 342 -12.17 -11.02 3.04
CA TRP A 342 -13.53 -11.55 3.01
C TRP A 342 -13.95 -12.22 4.30
N GLN A 343 -13.06 -12.95 4.96
CA GLN A 343 -13.31 -13.54 6.27
C GLN A 343 -13.62 -12.46 7.33
N PHE A 344 -12.80 -11.40 7.38
CA PHE A 344 -13.02 -10.30 8.33
C PHE A 344 -14.29 -9.52 8.01
N ARG A 345 -14.61 -9.35 6.73
CA ARG A 345 -15.86 -8.72 6.28
C ARG A 345 -17.08 -9.55 6.68
N GLY A 346 -17.08 -10.86 6.46
CA GLY A 346 -18.17 -11.76 6.83
C GLY A 346 -18.44 -11.81 8.34
N ASN A 347 -17.39 -11.66 9.16
CA ASN A 347 -17.53 -11.64 10.61
C ASN A 347 -18.09 -10.31 11.15
N TYR A 348 -17.90 -9.21 10.43
CA TYR A 348 -18.17 -7.85 10.91
C TYR A 348 -19.63 -7.62 11.37
N PRO A 349 -20.69 -8.04 10.64
CA PRO A 349 -22.09 -7.76 11.04
C PRO A 349 -22.49 -8.38 12.38
N GLY A 350 -21.88 -9.51 12.74
CA GLY A 350 -22.16 -10.22 14.00
C GLY A 350 -21.35 -9.77 15.20
N GLN A 351 -20.45 -8.80 15.03
CA GLN A 351 -19.56 -8.33 16.07
C GLN A 351 -20.19 -7.22 16.91
N ALA A 352 -19.85 -7.17 18.22
CA ALA A 352 -20.13 -6.01 19.06
C ALA A 352 -19.34 -4.78 18.57
N ILE A 353 -19.80 -3.57 18.90
CA ILE A 353 -19.22 -2.32 18.40
C ILE A 353 -17.71 -2.21 18.68
N GLU A 354 -17.24 -2.64 19.83
CA GLU A 354 -15.83 -2.62 20.23
C GLU A 354 -15.00 -3.54 19.30
N GLN A 355 -15.56 -4.69 18.91
CA GLN A 355 -14.94 -5.63 17.98
C GLN A 355 -14.96 -5.08 16.55
N GLN A 356 -16.09 -4.45 16.15
CA GLN A 356 -16.20 -3.80 14.85
C GLN A 356 -15.13 -2.73 14.66
N LEU A 357 -14.94 -1.85 15.66
CA LEU A 357 -13.91 -0.81 15.63
C LEU A 357 -12.47 -1.37 15.64
N GLY A 358 -12.28 -2.61 16.09
CA GLY A 358 -11.01 -3.33 15.99
C GLY A 358 -10.81 -4.09 14.68
N ASN A 359 -11.87 -4.24 13.88
CA ASN A 359 -11.84 -5.00 12.64
C ASN A 359 -11.22 -4.17 11.50
N PRO A 360 -10.23 -4.69 10.75
CA PRO A 360 -9.62 -3.99 9.62
C PRO A 360 -10.63 -3.43 8.61
N VAL A 361 -11.69 -4.16 8.30
CA VAL A 361 -12.67 -3.75 7.27
C VAL A 361 -13.47 -2.51 7.67
N HIS A 362 -13.63 -2.25 8.98
CA HIS A 362 -14.19 -0.99 9.49
C HIS A 362 -13.39 0.22 8.97
N HIS A 363 -12.08 0.15 9.08
CA HIS A 363 -11.18 1.25 8.68
C HIS A 363 -11.03 1.37 7.17
N ILE A 364 -11.18 0.27 6.43
CA ILE A 364 -11.13 0.27 4.96
C ILE A 364 -12.38 0.97 4.39
N HIS A 365 -13.54 0.74 4.99
CA HIS A 365 -14.83 1.22 4.50
C HIS A 365 -15.44 2.35 5.34
N ASP A 366 -14.69 2.90 6.29
CA ASP A 366 -15.20 3.90 7.24
C ASP A 366 -16.54 3.49 7.88
N GLY A 367 -16.63 2.21 8.29
CA GLY A 367 -17.83 1.62 8.88
C GLY A 367 -18.99 1.36 7.92
N ARG A 368 -18.86 1.70 6.63
CA ARG A 368 -19.91 1.56 5.60
C ARG A 368 -19.60 0.40 4.66
N LEU A 369 -19.70 -0.83 5.18
CA LEU A 369 -19.34 -2.01 4.41
C LEU A 369 -20.30 -2.24 3.23
N PRO A 370 -19.77 -2.62 2.05
CA PRO A 370 -20.60 -3.08 0.95
C PRO A 370 -21.42 -4.31 1.37
N GLN A 371 -22.63 -4.42 0.84
CA GLN A 371 -23.47 -5.62 1.00
C GLN A 371 -22.89 -6.77 0.16
N GLY A 372 -23.15 -8.01 0.57
CA GLY A 372 -22.77 -9.20 -0.17
C GLY A 372 -21.87 -10.15 0.62
N GLU A 373 -22.01 -11.43 0.30
CA GLU A 373 -21.22 -12.53 0.85
C GLU A 373 -20.57 -13.30 -0.30
N LEU A 374 -19.43 -13.91 -0.05
CA LEU A 374 -18.83 -14.83 -0.98
C LEU A 374 -19.20 -16.26 -0.60
N PRO A 375 -19.81 -17.01 -1.52
CA PRO A 375 -20.15 -18.42 -1.28
C PRO A 375 -18.91 -19.32 -1.31
N VAL A 376 -17.81 -18.87 -1.90
CA VAL A 376 -16.54 -19.61 -2.03
C VAL A 376 -15.35 -18.68 -1.76
N THR A 377 -14.27 -19.24 -1.24
CA THR A 377 -13.03 -18.49 -1.03
C THR A 377 -12.26 -18.31 -2.35
N PHE A 378 -11.40 -17.29 -2.40
CA PHE A 378 -10.52 -17.07 -3.56
C PHE A 378 -9.54 -18.22 -3.77
N GLY A 379 -9.00 -18.80 -2.68
CA GLY A 379 -8.18 -19.99 -2.74
C GLY A 379 -8.92 -21.18 -3.35
N LEU A 380 -10.23 -21.35 -3.07
CA LEU A 380 -11.04 -22.41 -3.68
C LEU A 380 -11.26 -22.18 -5.17
N LEU A 381 -11.49 -20.92 -5.60
CA LEU A 381 -11.55 -20.54 -7.02
C LEU A 381 -10.24 -20.84 -7.75
N LEU A 382 -9.10 -20.49 -7.17
CA LEU A 382 -7.78 -20.76 -7.77
C LEU A 382 -7.54 -22.26 -7.97
N ASN A 383 -7.96 -23.09 -7.02
CA ASN A 383 -7.84 -24.54 -7.14
C ASN A 383 -8.81 -25.11 -8.19
N LEU A 384 -10.03 -24.60 -8.27
CA LEU A 384 -10.99 -24.97 -9.32
C LEU A 384 -10.40 -24.65 -10.71
N VAL A 385 -9.93 -23.42 -10.93
CA VAL A 385 -9.31 -23.00 -12.19
C VAL A 385 -8.05 -23.84 -12.48
N GLY A 386 -7.26 -24.18 -11.45
CA GLY A 386 -6.07 -25.02 -11.56
C GLY A 386 -6.33 -26.42 -12.11
N VAL A 387 -7.43 -27.06 -11.73
CA VAL A 387 -7.79 -28.39 -12.27
C VAL A 387 -8.49 -28.30 -13.62
N MET A 388 -9.14 -27.19 -13.93
CA MET A 388 -9.80 -26.95 -15.22
C MET A 388 -8.78 -26.62 -16.33
N GLY A 389 -7.63 -26.06 -15.97
CA GLY A 389 -6.61 -25.64 -16.92
C GLY A 389 -6.97 -24.34 -17.64
N ASP A 390 -7.09 -24.37 -18.96
CA ASP A 390 -7.48 -23.21 -19.77
C ASP A 390 -9.00 -22.99 -19.71
N ALA A 391 -9.49 -22.50 -18.58
CA ALA A 391 -10.90 -22.32 -18.30
C ALA A 391 -11.40 -20.93 -18.72
N SER A 392 -12.61 -20.88 -19.27
CA SER A 392 -13.33 -19.63 -19.46
C SER A 392 -14.12 -19.23 -18.19
N ARG A 393 -14.49 -17.94 -18.13
CA ARG A 393 -15.32 -17.41 -17.03
C ARG A 393 -16.68 -18.15 -16.95
N GLU A 394 -17.29 -18.45 -18.09
CA GLU A 394 -18.57 -19.15 -18.19
C GLU A 394 -18.46 -20.59 -17.66
N GLN A 395 -17.35 -21.26 -17.91
CA GLN A 395 -17.10 -22.59 -17.39
C GLN A 395 -16.97 -22.58 -15.86
N VAL A 396 -16.26 -21.61 -15.30
CA VAL A 396 -16.16 -21.44 -13.84
C VAL A 396 -17.53 -21.18 -13.24
N TRP A 397 -18.35 -20.32 -13.86
CA TRP A 397 -19.74 -20.10 -13.43
C TRP A 397 -20.58 -21.37 -13.48
N GLY A 398 -20.40 -22.23 -14.48
CA GLY A 398 -21.09 -23.51 -14.56
C GLY A 398 -20.87 -24.41 -13.34
N TYR A 399 -19.63 -24.44 -12.78
CA TYR A 399 -19.34 -25.15 -11.53
C TYR A 399 -19.96 -24.46 -10.31
N LEU A 400 -19.86 -23.12 -10.25
CA LEU A 400 -20.41 -22.35 -9.14
C LEU A 400 -21.93 -22.47 -9.02
N GLN A 401 -22.65 -22.52 -10.15
CA GLN A 401 -24.11 -22.70 -10.17
C GLN A 401 -24.56 -24.07 -9.63
N ASN A 402 -23.75 -25.10 -9.82
CA ASN A 402 -23.99 -26.42 -9.23
C ASN A 402 -23.75 -26.43 -7.71
N TYR A 403 -22.89 -25.55 -7.21
CA TYR A 403 -22.56 -25.44 -5.80
C TYR A 403 -23.46 -24.46 -5.05
N VAL A 404 -23.86 -23.37 -5.70
CA VAL A 404 -24.74 -22.32 -5.16
C VAL A 404 -25.88 -22.09 -6.17
N ALA A 405 -27.06 -22.53 -5.83
CA ALA A 405 -28.25 -22.38 -6.70
C ALA A 405 -28.47 -20.89 -7.05
N ASP A 406 -28.83 -20.62 -8.32
CA ASP A 406 -29.15 -19.29 -8.85
C ASP A 406 -27.96 -18.28 -8.83
N ALA A 407 -26.74 -18.71 -8.55
CA ALA A 407 -25.57 -17.85 -8.58
C ALA A 407 -25.23 -17.42 -10.02
N ASN A 408 -25.05 -16.13 -10.23
CA ASN A 408 -24.66 -15.55 -11.51
C ASN A 408 -23.94 -14.21 -11.30
N ALA A 409 -23.38 -13.64 -12.38
CA ALA A 409 -22.63 -12.40 -12.33
C ALA A 409 -23.44 -11.18 -11.83
N GLN A 410 -24.77 -11.17 -12.00
CA GLN A 410 -25.63 -10.08 -11.52
C GLN A 410 -25.90 -10.21 -10.02
N SER A 411 -26.14 -11.41 -9.52
CA SER A 411 -26.39 -11.66 -8.08
C SER A 411 -25.10 -11.61 -7.25
N TYR A 412 -23.94 -11.90 -7.86
CA TYR A 412 -22.63 -11.92 -7.21
C TYR A 412 -21.55 -11.17 -8.02
N PRO A 413 -21.67 -9.84 -8.20
CA PRO A 413 -20.73 -9.07 -9.02
C PRO A 413 -19.30 -9.09 -8.50
N GLU A 414 -19.11 -9.14 -7.18
CA GLU A 414 -17.77 -9.24 -6.57
C GLU A 414 -17.15 -10.64 -6.81
N LEU A 415 -17.95 -11.70 -6.83
CA LEU A 415 -17.49 -13.04 -7.19
C LEU A 415 -17.10 -13.11 -8.67
N ASP A 416 -17.86 -12.45 -9.55
CA ASP A 416 -17.52 -12.36 -10.98
C ASP A 416 -16.17 -11.65 -11.20
N ALA A 417 -15.92 -10.56 -10.47
CA ALA A 417 -14.63 -9.90 -10.49
C ALA A 417 -13.51 -10.83 -9.98
N LEU A 418 -13.73 -11.57 -8.90
CA LEU A 418 -12.78 -12.54 -8.35
C LEU A 418 -12.48 -13.68 -9.30
N ILE A 419 -13.44 -14.16 -10.08
CA ILE A 419 -13.20 -15.14 -11.14
C ILE A 419 -12.20 -14.58 -12.16
N GLY A 420 -12.36 -13.32 -12.58
CA GLY A 420 -11.40 -12.65 -13.47
C GLY A 420 -9.98 -12.62 -12.89
N HIS A 421 -9.85 -12.24 -11.61
CA HIS A 421 -8.57 -12.26 -10.90
C HIS A 421 -7.97 -13.67 -10.78
N ALA A 422 -8.80 -14.68 -10.50
CA ALA A 422 -8.36 -16.07 -10.39
C ALA A 422 -7.83 -16.61 -11.73
N LEU A 423 -8.52 -16.34 -12.83
CA LEU A 423 -8.10 -16.73 -14.17
C LEU A 423 -6.76 -16.08 -14.55
N ALA A 424 -6.61 -14.77 -14.28
CA ALA A 424 -5.36 -14.06 -14.54
C ALA A 424 -4.21 -14.61 -13.66
N TYR A 425 -4.45 -14.79 -12.36
CA TYR A 425 -3.44 -15.32 -11.44
C TYR A 425 -3.02 -16.74 -11.81
N HIS A 426 -3.98 -17.61 -12.17
CA HIS A 426 -3.70 -18.96 -12.61
C HIS A 426 -2.83 -18.96 -13.87
N ARG A 427 -3.23 -18.23 -14.91
CA ARG A 427 -2.50 -18.15 -16.18
C ARG A 427 -1.04 -17.73 -15.96
N ASP A 428 -0.80 -16.71 -15.15
CA ASP A 428 0.50 -16.06 -15.06
C ASP A 428 1.42 -16.70 -13.99
N PHE A 429 0.88 -17.32 -12.93
CA PHE A 429 1.68 -17.84 -11.82
C PHE A 429 1.48 -19.32 -11.48
N VAL A 430 0.29 -19.88 -11.71
CA VAL A 430 -0.01 -21.26 -11.32
C VAL A 430 0.28 -22.21 -12.47
N ALA A 431 -0.29 -21.98 -13.63
CA ALA A 431 -0.15 -22.85 -14.80
C ALA A 431 1.32 -23.14 -15.19
N PRO A 432 2.26 -22.16 -15.18
CA PRO A 432 3.66 -22.41 -15.52
C PRO A 432 4.39 -23.33 -14.54
N THR A 433 3.91 -23.43 -13.29
CA THR A 433 4.56 -24.16 -12.19
C THR A 433 3.84 -25.43 -11.81
N LEU A 434 2.60 -25.63 -12.30
CA LEU A 434 1.74 -26.73 -11.93
C LEU A 434 2.33 -28.07 -12.39
N LYS A 435 2.61 -28.98 -11.45
CA LYS A 435 3.15 -30.31 -11.71
C LYS A 435 2.47 -31.33 -10.81
N ARG A 436 1.62 -32.17 -11.39
CA ARG A 436 1.08 -33.35 -10.70
C ARG A 436 2.13 -34.45 -10.71
N ARG A 437 2.27 -35.16 -9.59
CA ARG A 437 3.09 -36.36 -9.51
C ARG A 437 2.24 -37.63 -9.43
N ALA A 438 2.79 -38.73 -9.86
CA ALA A 438 2.18 -40.03 -9.61
C ALA A 438 2.07 -40.32 -8.10
N PRO A 439 1.00 -40.96 -7.65
CA PRO A 439 0.88 -41.41 -6.26
C PRO A 439 1.81 -42.57 -5.93
N GLN A 440 2.33 -42.61 -4.70
CA GLN A 440 3.02 -43.76 -4.18
C GLN A 440 2.04 -44.95 -3.95
N ALA A 441 2.53 -46.18 -3.76
CA ALA A 441 1.66 -47.35 -3.66
C ALA A 441 0.58 -47.25 -2.55
N HIS A 442 0.96 -46.75 -1.37
CA HIS A 442 0.03 -46.54 -0.26
C HIS A 442 -0.95 -45.38 -0.50
N GLU A 443 -0.48 -44.30 -1.13
CA GLU A 443 -1.31 -43.17 -1.54
C GLU A 443 -2.32 -43.58 -2.61
N ALA A 444 -1.90 -44.40 -3.58
CA ALA A 444 -2.79 -44.96 -4.60
C ALA A 444 -3.89 -45.86 -4.00
N ALA A 445 -3.56 -46.66 -2.95
CA ALA A 445 -4.55 -47.43 -2.24
C ALA A 445 -5.59 -46.55 -1.53
N ALA A 446 -5.14 -45.47 -0.86
CA ALA A 446 -6.02 -44.47 -0.23
C ALA A 446 -6.89 -43.70 -1.25
N LEU A 447 -6.34 -43.34 -2.41
CA LEU A 447 -7.07 -42.71 -3.50
C LEU A 447 -8.18 -43.62 -4.08
N ARG A 448 -7.90 -44.91 -4.26
CA ARG A 448 -8.93 -45.88 -4.68
C ARG A 448 -10.06 -45.96 -3.66
N LYS A 449 -9.71 -46.02 -2.36
CA LYS A 449 -10.71 -45.99 -1.30
C LYS A 449 -11.53 -44.72 -1.32
N LEU A 450 -10.91 -43.56 -1.56
CA LEU A 450 -11.63 -42.31 -1.71
C LEU A 450 -12.60 -42.35 -2.90
N ASP A 451 -12.20 -42.88 -4.05
CA ASP A 451 -13.07 -43.05 -5.21
C ASP A 451 -14.29 -43.93 -4.90
N GLU A 452 -14.07 -45.07 -4.20
CA GLU A 452 -15.15 -45.98 -3.78
C GLU A 452 -16.14 -45.30 -2.84
N GLU A 453 -15.64 -44.58 -1.83
CA GLU A 453 -16.51 -43.88 -0.87
C GLU A 453 -17.28 -42.73 -1.53
N LEU A 454 -16.64 -41.97 -2.44
CA LEU A 454 -17.32 -40.95 -3.22
C LEU A 454 -18.43 -41.54 -4.13
N ALA A 455 -18.22 -42.74 -4.70
CA ALA A 455 -19.22 -43.44 -5.51
C ALA A 455 -20.43 -43.91 -4.70
N ALA A 456 -20.23 -44.20 -3.42
CA ALA A 456 -21.27 -44.69 -2.51
C ALA A 456 -22.08 -43.58 -1.83
N LEU A 457 -21.66 -42.30 -1.98
CA LEU A 457 -22.36 -41.18 -1.36
C LEU A 457 -23.77 -41.01 -1.90
N PRO A 458 -24.76 -40.71 -1.02
CA PRO A 458 -26.12 -40.39 -1.44
C PRO A 458 -26.15 -39.06 -2.21
N GLU A 459 -27.20 -38.91 -3.02
CA GLU A 459 -27.49 -37.62 -3.67
C GLU A 459 -27.72 -36.53 -2.62
N GLY A 460 -27.06 -35.38 -2.79
CA GLY A 460 -27.16 -34.26 -1.83
C GLY A 460 -26.16 -34.34 -0.66
N ALA A 461 -25.17 -35.22 -0.69
CA ALA A 461 -24.09 -35.25 0.30
C ALA A 461 -23.40 -33.90 0.40
N THR A 462 -23.17 -33.43 1.63
CA THR A 462 -22.58 -32.11 1.92
C THR A 462 -21.06 -32.13 1.81
N ALA A 463 -20.46 -30.92 1.69
CA ALA A 463 -19.02 -30.75 1.77
C ALA A 463 -18.43 -31.30 3.10
N GLU A 464 -19.22 -31.31 4.18
CA GLU A 464 -18.82 -31.86 5.48
C GLU A 464 -18.79 -33.39 5.44
N ASP A 465 -19.80 -34.02 4.84
CA ASP A 465 -19.85 -35.50 4.68
C ASP A 465 -18.61 -35.97 3.89
N ILE A 466 -18.31 -35.29 2.78
CA ILE A 466 -17.11 -35.59 1.97
C ILE A 466 -15.82 -35.38 2.78
N GLN A 467 -15.74 -34.29 3.54
CA GLN A 467 -14.57 -34.00 4.37
C GLN A 467 -14.34 -35.07 5.44
N ASN A 468 -15.40 -35.60 6.03
CA ASN A 468 -15.33 -36.67 7.03
C ASN A 468 -14.78 -37.97 6.41
N ILE A 469 -15.15 -38.29 5.17
CA ILE A 469 -14.57 -39.42 4.43
C ILE A 469 -13.07 -39.20 4.22
N VAL A 470 -12.65 -38.02 3.76
CA VAL A 470 -11.23 -37.69 3.55
C VAL A 470 -10.45 -37.83 4.86
N TYR A 471 -11.01 -37.36 5.99
CA TYR A 471 -10.37 -37.51 7.30
C TYR A 471 -10.30 -38.97 7.76
N ALA A 472 -11.37 -39.75 7.55
CA ALA A 472 -11.39 -41.16 7.93
C ALA A 472 -10.29 -41.95 7.21
N ILE A 473 -10.13 -41.78 5.91
CA ILE A 473 -9.09 -42.40 5.11
C ILE A 473 -7.69 -42.01 5.59
N GLY A 474 -7.46 -40.71 5.84
CA GLY A 474 -6.15 -40.22 6.29
C GLY A 474 -5.74 -40.68 7.70
N LYS A 475 -6.72 -41.09 8.53
CA LYS A 475 -6.52 -41.62 9.89
C LYS A 475 -6.45 -43.14 9.94
N ASP A 476 -6.77 -43.84 8.85
CA ASP A 476 -6.77 -45.29 8.79
C ASP A 476 -5.32 -45.78 8.67
N GLU A 477 -4.87 -46.52 9.71
CA GLU A 477 -3.53 -47.11 9.79
C GLU A 477 -3.19 -48.04 8.62
N ALA A 478 -4.21 -48.58 7.94
CA ALA A 478 -4.02 -49.45 6.79
C ALA A 478 -3.28 -48.80 5.63
N TYR A 479 -3.33 -47.46 5.52
CA TYR A 479 -2.65 -46.69 4.47
C TYR A 479 -1.26 -46.18 4.88
N GLY A 480 -0.89 -46.29 6.17
CA GLY A 480 0.47 -46.03 6.64
C GLY A 480 0.94 -44.56 6.57
N PHE A 481 0.04 -43.62 6.62
CA PHE A 481 0.39 -42.20 6.75
C PHE A 481 0.90 -41.92 8.18
N ALA A 482 2.08 -41.35 8.31
CA ALA A 482 2.64 -41.01 9.62
C ALA A 482 1.80 -39.93 10.33
N GLU A 483 1.33 -38.96 9.59
CA GLU A 483 0.46 -37.90 10.08
C GLU A 483 -0.64 -37.60 9.03
N LEU A 484 -1.80 -37.10 9.50
CA LEU A 484 -2.92 -36.70 8.63
C LEU A 484 -2.51 -35.68 7.57
N ARG A 485 -1.55 -34.81 7.88
CA ARG A 485 -1.02 -33.82 6.90
C ARG A 485 -0.33 -34.49 5.70
N ASP A 486 0.24 -35.69 5.86
CA ASP A 486 0.92 -36.40 4.77
C ASP A 486 -0.10 -36.88 3.73
N TRP A 487 -1.28 -37.33 4.17
CA TRP A 487 -2.40 -37.64 3.29
C TRP A 487 -2.88 -36.41 2.53
N PHE A 488 -3.09 -35.27 3.22
CA PHE A 488 -3.51 -34.04 2.54
C PHE A 488 -2.47 -33.57 1.54
N LYS A 489 -1.19 -33.66 1.88
CA LYS A 489 -0.11 -33.33 0.95
C LYS A 489 -0.12 -34.24 -0.28
N ALA A 490 -0.36 -35.56 -0.09
CA ALA A 490 -0.50 -36.49 -1.19
C ALA A 490 -1.66 -36.11 -2.12
N LEU A 491 -2.86 -35.79 -1.56
CA LEU A 491 -4.00 -35.31 -2.33
C LEU A 491 -3.67 -34.05 -3.15
N TYR A 492 -3.03 -33.07 -2.52
CA TYR A 492 -2.69 -31.83 -3.22
C TYR A 492 -1.67 -32.05 -4.33
N GLN A 493 -0.62 -32.81 -4.09
CA GLN A 493 0.42 -33.06 -5.09
C GLN A 493 -0.04 -33.94 -6.24
N THR A 494 -0.92 -34.93 -5.99
CA THR A 494 -1.38 -35.87 -7.04
C THR A 494 -2.58 -35.33 -7.82
N LEU A 495 -3.50 -34.65 -7.15
CA LEU A 495 -4.73 -34.16 -7.78
C LEU A 495 -4.62 -32.70 -8.24
N LEU A 496 -4.01 -31.83 -7.44
CA LEU A 496 -3.99 -30.39 -7.68
C LEU A 496 -2.62 -29.88 -8.20
N GLY A 497 -1.55 -30.68 -8.11
CA GLY A 497 -0.21 -30.30 -8.53
C GLY A 497 0.43 -29.21 -7.63
N ALA A 498 0.06 -29.17 -6.36
CA ALA A 498 0.49 -28.19 -5.37
C ALA A 498 0.87 -28.84 -4.05
N ASP A 499 1.71 -28.17 -3.22
CA ASP A 499 2.07 -28.67 -1.88
C ASP A 499 1.02 -28.38 -0.81
N GLN A 500 0.13 -27.44 -1.07
CA GLN A 500 -0.97 -27.00 -0.22
C GLN A 500 -2.23 -26.81 -1.06
N GLY A 501 -3.39 -26.91 -0.43
CA GLY A 501 -4.66 -26.77 -1.15
C GLY A 501 -5.84 -26.45 -0.22
N PRO A 502 -7.06 -26.45 -0.78
CA PRO A 502 -8.27 -26.13 -0.07
C PRO A 502 -8.72 -27.25 0.86
N ARG A 503 -9.73 -26.99 1.66
CA ARG A 503 -10.49 -28.05 2.34
C ARG A 503 -11.08 -28.99 1.27
N MET A 504 -10.61 -30.24 1.25
CA MET A 504 -10.94 -31.19 0.17
C MET A 504 -12.43 -31.46 0.01
N GLY A 505 -13.18 -31.50 1.12
CA GLY A 505 -14.64 -31.65 1.06
C GLY A 505 -15.31 -30.51 0.28
N SER A 506 -14.91 -29.27 0.53
CA SER A 506 -15.42 -28.09 -0.20
C SER A 506 -14.99 -28.11 -1.67
N PHE A 507 -13.75 -28.51 -1.95
CA PHE A 507 -13.26 -28.62 -3.32
C PHE A 507 -14.04 -29.69 -4.13
N ILE A 508 -14.20 -30.90 -3.57
CA ILE A 508 -14.92 -32.00 -4.23
C ILE A 508 -16.40 -31.64 -4.42
N ALA A 509 -17.03 -30.99 -3.45
CA ALA A 509 -18.41 -30.53 -3.57
C ALA A 509 -18.57 -29.50 -4.71
N LEU A 510 -17.65 -28.55 -4.83
CA LEU A 510 -17.63 -27.53 -5.89
C LEU A 510 -17.31 -28.14 -7.27
N TYR A 511 -16.26 -28.94 -7.37
CA TYR A 511 -15.82 -29.56 -8.62
C TYR A 511 -16.77 -30.67 -9.10
N GLY A 512 -17.55 -31.21 -8.18
CA GLY A 512 -18.52 -32.29 -8.39
C GLY A 512 -17.90 -33.66 -8.19
N ILE A 513 -18.67 -34.60 -7.59
CA ILE A 513 -18.22 -35.95 -7.26
C ILE A 513 -17.75 -36.70 -8.52
N ALA A 514 -18.51 -36.65 -9.62
CA ALA A 514 -18.17 -37.32 -10.85
C ALA A 514 -16.85 -36.83 -11.45
N ASN A 515 -16.63 -35.51 -11.45
CA ASN A 515 -15.38 -34.91 -11.94
C ASN A 515 -14.19 -35.25 -11.02
N SER A 516 -14.41 -35.24 -9.72
CA SER A 516 -13.39 -35.60 -8.72
C SER A 516 -12.97 -37.06 -8.84
N ARG A 517 -13.91 -37.97 -9.07
CA ARG A 517 -13.63 -39.39 -9.34
C ARG A 517 -12.81 -39.56 -10.63
N ARG A 518 -13.14 -38.82 -11.70
CA ARG A 518 -12.35 -38.83 -12.93
C ARG A 518 -10.92 -38.33 -12.69
N LEU A 519 -10.77 -37.24 -11.92
CA LEU A 519 -9.47 -36.70 -11.55
C LEU A 519 -8.61 -37.71 -10.77
N ILE A 520 -9.22 -38.46 -9.84
CA ILE A 520 -8.58 -39.55 -9.11
C ILE A 520 -8.16 -40.68 -10.07
N ALA A 521 -9.02 -41.08 -10.99
CA ALA A 521 -8.70 -42.10 -11.99
C ALA A 521 -7.52 -41.70 -12.87
N GLU A 522 -7.46 -40.44 -13.32
CA GLU A 522 -6.33 -39.88 -14.05
C GLU A 522 -5.03 -39.96 -13.25
N ALA A 523 -5.05 -39.55 -11.97
CA ALA A 523 -3.90 -39.62 -11.10
C ALA A 523 -3.39 -41.05 -10.82
N LEU A 524 -4.30 -42.03 -10.81
CA LEU A 524 -3.95 -43.44 -10.63
C LEU A 524 -3.34 -44.09 -11.89
N THR A 525 -3.47 -43.47 -13.05
CA THR A 525 -2.94 -43.95 -14.34
C THR A 525 -1.69 -43.19 -14.80
N ALA A 526 -1.35 -42.09 -14.15
CA ALA A 526 -0.17 -41.30 -14.42
C ALA A 526 1.09 -41.95 -13.85
#